data_a7bb5be7f9f2a96ef437cdc534cff2b1
#
_entry.id   a7bb5be7f9f2a96ef437cdc534cff2b1
#
_cell.length_a   1.000
_cell.length_b   1.000
_cell.length_c   1.000
_cell.angle_alpha   90.00
_cell.angle_beta   90.00
_cell.angle_gamma   90.00
#
_symmetry.space_group_name_H-M   'P 1'
#
loop_
_entity.id
_entity.type
_entity.pdbx_description
1 polymer ?
#
loop_
_entity_poly.entity_id
_entity_poly.type
_entity_poly.pdbx_seq_one_letter_code
_entity_poly.pdbx_strand_id
1 'polypeptide(L)'
;LIQKLAQLDRLKMIDLLPGNRIKLRIAPNFRWLANGPIQRFFLEKVERDFFNSQFDRETEKLLVFNALCSASTNREIQARMELFIQDITDLVNKDRVLPIQERHGNTLVLALRQWQSALFRNYVRRET
;
A
#
# COMPACT_ATOMS: atom_id res chain seq x y z
N LEU A 1 -8.54 3.77 -16.44
CA LEU A 1 -7.13 3.41 -16.32
C LEU A 1 -6.21 4.47 -16.89
N ILE A 2 -6.52 4.98 -18.09
CA ILE A 2 -5.70 6.02 -18.73
C ILE A 2 -5.65 7.29 -17.87
N GLN A 3 -6.77 7.65 -17.26
CA GLN A 3 -6.82 8.83 -16.39
C GLN A 3 -5.92 8.67 -15.16
N LYS A 4 -5.87 7.47 -14.59
CA LYS A 4 -5.00 7.20 -13.44
C LYS A 4 -3.52 7.26 -13.84
N LEU A 5 -3.18 6.74 -14.99
CA LEU A 5 -1.81 6.81 -15.50
C LEU A 5 -1.40 8.27 -15.75
N ALA A 6 -2.30 9.09 -16.30
CA ALA A 6 -2.04 10.50 -16.52
C ALA A 6 -1.82 11.25 -15.20
N GLN A 7 -2.56 10.88 -14.14
CA GLN A 7 -2.36 11.48 -12.83
C GLN A 7 -1.00 11.12 -12.24
N LEU A 8 -0.56 9.86 -12.40
CA LEU A 8 0.76 9.43 -11.94
C LEU A 8 1.88 10.14 -12.70
N ASP A 9 1.67 10.38 -14.01
CA ASP A 9 2.63 11.14 -14.81
C ASP A 9 2.76 12.57 -14.29
N ARG A 10 1.64 13.22 -13.94
CA ARG A 10 1.66 14.56 -13.35
C ARG A 10 2.40 14.60 -12.02
N LEU A 11 2.37 13.51 -11.25
CA LEU A 11 3.15 13.39 -10.02
C LEU A 11 4.60 13.02 -10.26
N LYS A 12 4.98 12.82 -11.53
CA LYS A 12 6.34 12.48 -11.96
C LYS A 12 6.84 11.17 -11.37
N MET A 13 5.92 10.23 -11.18
CA MET A 13 6.26 8.88 -10.71
C MET A 13 6.49 7.92 -11.86
N ILE A 14 5.85 8.17 -13.01
CA ILE A 14 5.99 7.37 -14.21
C ILE A 14 6.09 8.30 -15.42
N ASP A 15 6.67 7.78 -16.50
CA ASP A 15 6.60 8.42 -17.81
C ASP A 15 5.56 7.70 -18.64
N LEU A 16 4.59 8.45 -19.18
CA LEU A 16 3.58 7.92 -20.08
C LEU A 16 4.10 7.97 -21.52
N LEU A 17 4.47 6.82 -22.05
CA LEU A 17 5.04 6.70 -23.38
C LEU A 17 3.95 6.53 -24.42
N PRO A 18 4.23 6.80 -25.73
CA PRO A 18 3.28 6.55 -26.80
C PRO A 18 2.76 5.11 -26.76
N GLY A 19 1.46 4.92 -27.06
CA GLY A 19 0.84 3.60 -26.99
C GLY A 19 0.50 3.14 -25.60
N ASN A 20 0.44 4.05 -24.63
CA ASN A 20 0.10 3.76 -23.22
C ASN A 20 1.11 2.87 -22.51
N ARG A 21 2.33 2.80 -23.01
CA ARG A 21 3.42 2.15 -22.27
C ARG A 21 3.86 3.06 -21.14
N ILE A 22 4.34 2.46 -20.05
CA ILE A 22 4.78 3.22 -18.89
C ILE A 22 6.23 2.90 -18.55
N LYS A 23 6.92 3.90 -18.03
CA LYS A 23 8.28 3.77 -17.52
C LYS A 23 8.31 4.37 -16.13
N LEU A 24 8.73 3.57 -15.15
CA LEU A 24 8.84 4.06 -13.78
C LEU A 24 10.07 4.95 -13.64
N ARG A 25 9.86 6.13 -13.06
CA ARG A 25 10.93 7.06 -12.71
C ARG A 25 11.53 6.78 -11.35
N ILE A 26 10.84 5.95 -10.56
CA ILE A 26 11.24 5.64 -9.19
C ILE A 26 12.27 4.53 -9.21
N ALA A 27 13.32 4.66 -8.40
CA ALA A 27 14.37 3.65 -8.29
C ALA A 27 13.78 2.32 -7.82
N PRO A 28 14.33 1.17 -8.26
CA PRO A 28 13.79 -0.14 -7.89
C PRO A 28 13.72 -0.38 -6.39
N ASN A 29 14.61 0.21 -5.61
CA ASN A 29 14.64 0.07 -4.16
C ASN A 29 13.96 1.23 -3.45
N PHE A 30 13.04 1.91 -4.13
CA PHE A 30 12.29 3.02 -3.56
C PHE A 30 11.52 2.55 -2.32
N ARG A 31 11.64 3.32 -1.26
CA ARG A 31 10.89 3.09 -0.01
C ARG A 31 9.77 4.10 0.10
N TRP A 32 8.66 3.67 0.65
CA TRP A 32 7.56 4.56 0.95
C TRP A 32 7.97 5.53 2.05
N LEU A 33 7.89 6.82 1.76
CA LEU A 33 8.11 7.85 2.77
C LEU A 33 6.76 8.21 3.39
N ALA A 34 6.74 8.36 4.71
CA ALA A 34 5.53 8.82 5.40
C ALA A 34 5.12 10.17 4.82
N ASN A 35 3.83 10.30 4.47
CA ASN A 35 3.28 11.51 3.85
C ASN A 35 3.93 11.87 2.52
N GLY A 36 4.56 10.90 1.84
CA GLY A 36 5.12 11.10 0.52
C GLY A 36 4.06 11.18 -0.57
N PRO A 37 4.46 11.52 -1.81
CA PRO A 37 3.50 11.72 -2.90
C PRO A 37 2.67 10.48 -3.21
N ILE A 38 3.25 9.29 -3.14
CA ILE A 38 2.53 8.04 -3.43
C ILE A 38 1.46 7.79 -2.37
N GLN A 39 1.81 7.98 -1.09
CA GLN A 39 0.86 7.79 0.00
C GLN A 39 -0.29 8.79 -0.10
N ARG A 40 0.01 10.05 -0.37
CA ARG A 40 -1.02 11.08 -0.50
C ARG A 40 -1.93 10.81 -1.69
N PHE A 41 -1.37 10.37 -2.82
CA PHE A 41 -2.17 10.02 -3.98
C PHE A 41 -3.14 8.89 -3.64
N PHE A 42 -2.66 7.85 -2.96
CA PHE A 42 -3.51 6.73 -2.56
C PHE A 42 -4.66 7.22 -1.68
N LEU A 43 -4.36 7.98 -0.63
CA LEU A 43 -5.36 8.42 0.33
C LEU A 43 -6.40 9.35 -0.30
N GLU A 44 -5.99 10.20 -1.23
CA GLU A 44 -6.90 11.18 -1.84
C GLU A 44 -7.73 10.63 -2.98
N LYS A 45 -7.17 9.71 -3.77
CA LYS A 45 -7.75 9.32 -5.06
C LYS A 45 -8.13 7.87 -5.18
N VAL A 46 -7.47 6.96 -4.48
CA VAL A 46 -7.56 5.53 -4.74
C VAL A 46 -8.19 4.75 -3.59
N GLU A 47 -8.06 5.26 -2.35
CA GLU A 47 -8.46 4.55 -1.14
C GLU A 47 -9.89 3.98 -1.22
N ARG A 48 -10.85 4.81 -1.59
CA ARG A 48 -12.26 4.40 -1.60
C ARG A 48 -12.49 3.28 -2.60
N ASP A 49 -11.93 3.42 -3.79
CA ASP A 49 -12.08 2.41 -4.84
C ASP A 49 -11.38 1.11 -4.44
N PHE A 50 -10.19 1.23 -3.84
CA PHE A 50 -9.41 0.07 -3.41
C PHE A 50 -10.16 -0.77 -2.38
N PHE A 51 -10.81 -0.12 -1.41
CA PHE A 51 -11.52 -0.83 -0.35
C PHE A 51 -12.96 -1.20 -0.73
N ASN A 52 -13.42 -0.78 -1.90
CA ASN A 52 -14.74 -1.16 -2.40
C ASN A 52 -14.66 -2.52 -3.11
N SER A 53 -14.31 -3.55 -2.34
CA SER A 53 -14.11 -4.90 -2.82
C SER A 53 -14.35 -5.87 -1.68
N GLN A 54 -14.75 -7.10 -2.00
CA GLN A 54 -14.85 -8.17 -1.01
C GLN A 54 -13.53 -8.92 -0.83
N PHE A 55 -12.52 -8.59 -1.62
CA PHE A 55 -11.18 -9.20 -1.56
C PHE A 55 -11.23 -10.73 -1.65
N ASP A 56 -12.16 -11.25 -2.45
CA ASP A 56 -12.40 -12.69 -2.57
C ASP A 56 -11.89 -13.28 -3.88
N ARG A 57 -11.24 -12.48 -4.73
CA ARG A 57 -10.66 -12.97 -5.96
C ARG A 57 -9.30 -13.63 -5.69
N GLU A 58 -8.89 -14.48 -6.62
CA GLU A 58 -7.63 -15.22 -6.52
C GLU A 58 -6.41 -14.31 -6.34
N THR A 59 -6.47 -13.09 -6.91
CA THR A 59 -5.37 -12.12 -6.86
C THR A 59 -5.48 -11.13 -5.72
N GLU A 60 -6.46 -11.32 -4.83
CA GLU A 60 -6.76 -10.37 -3.76
C GLU A 60 -6.67 -11.03 -2.40
N LYS A 61 -6.31 -10.25 -1.39
CA LYS A 61 -6.30 -10.75 -0.01
C LYS A 61 -6.44 -9.57 0.95
N LEU A 62 -7.28 -9.74 1.94
CA LEU A 62 -7.41 -8.78 3.03
C LEU A 62 -7.17 -9.51 4.35
N LEU A 63 -6.25 -9.01 5.14
CA LEU A 63 -6.00 -9.53 6.48
C LEU A 63 -6.25 -8.42 7.48
N VAL A 64 -7.08 -8.73 8.49
CA VAL A 64 -7.39 -7.79 9.56
C VAL A 64 -7.05 -8.48 10.88
N PHE A 65 -6.30 -7.79 11.71
CA PHE A 65 -5.89 -8.31 13.01
C PHE A 65 -6.08 -7.23 14.06
N ASN A 66 -6.77 -7.58 15.14
CA ASN A 66 -7.04 -6.67 16.24
C ASN A 66 -6.46 -7.24 17.53
N ALA A 67 -5.76 -6.42 18.29
CA ALA A 67 -5.15 -6.86 19.54
C ALA A 67 -4.89 -5.69 20.46
N LEU A 68 -4.84 -5.98 21.74
CA LEU A 68 -4.35 -5.05 22.75
C LEU A 68 -2.85 -5.28 22.91
N CYS A 69 -2.08 -4.23 22.83
CA CYS A 69 -0.63 -4.35 22.94
C CYS A 69 -0.02 -3.12 23.61
N SER A 70 1.19 -3.27 24.10
CA SER A 70 1.93 -2.19 24.72
C SER A 70 2.49 -1.22 23.68
N ALA A 71 2.93 -0.05 24.13
CA ALA A 71 3.60 0.91 23.25
C ALA A 71 4.87 0.31 22.65
N SER A 72 5.59 -0.50 23.43
CA SER A 72 6.79 -1.18 22.94
C SER A 72 6.46 -2.16 21.82
N THR A 73 5.41 -2.95 21.99
CA THR A 73 4.96 -3.89 20.96
C THR A 73 4.49 -3.15 19.70
N ASN A 74 3.79 -2.04 19.88
CA ASN A 74 3.37 -1.22 18.72
C ASN A 74 4.56 -0.78 17.90
N ARG A 75 5.63 -0.31 18.55
CA ARG A 75 6.85 0.10 17.83
C ARG A 75 7.49 -1.07 17.10
N GLU A 76 7.49 -2.24 17.72
CA GLU A 76 8.04 -3.45 17.09
C GLU A 76 7.21 -3.84 15.85
N ILE A 77 5.88 -3.74 15.94
CA ILE A 77 5.02 -4.00 14.79
C ILE A 77 5.36 -3.06 13.64
N GLN A 78 5.53 -1.77 13.93
CA GLN A 78 5.88 -0.81 12.89
C GLN A 78 7.21 -1.15 12.22
N ALA A 79 8.20 -1.56 13.01
CA ALA A 79 9.50 -1.97 12.46
C ALA A 79 9.36 -3.18 11.54
N ARG A 80 8.55 -4.15 11.93
CA ARG A 80 8.31 -5.34 11.11
C ARG A 80 7.54 -5.01 9.84
N MET A 81 6.64 -4.04 9.90
CA MET A 81 5.93 -3.58 8.70
C MET A 81 6.92 -3.02 7.67
N GLU A 82 7.89 -2.23 8.11
CA GLU A 82 8.91 -1.70 7.22
C GLU A 82 9.76 -2.79 6.61
N LEU A 83 10.16 -3.78 7.41
CA LEU A 83 10.93 -4.92 6.91
C LEU A 83 10.13 -5.74 5.91
N PHE A 84 8.85 -5.91 6.15
CA PHE A 84 7.99 -6.64 5.23
C PHE A 84 7.90 -5.95 3.87
N ILE A 85 7.74 -4.62 3.86
CA ILE A 85 7.71 -3.87 2.61
C ILE A 85 9.05 -3.99 1.88
N GLN A 86 10.14 -4.00 2.61
CA GLN A 86 11.45 -4.20 2.00
C GLN A 86 11.56 -5.57 1.33
N ASP A 87 11.08 -6.62 2.01
CA ASP A 87 11.06 -7.97 1.44
C ASP A 87 10.20 -8.03 0.18
N ILE A 88 9.04 -7.36 0.20
CA ILE A 88 8.15 -7.31 -0.97
C ILE A 88 8.82 -6.55 -2.12
N THR A 89 9.52 -5.47 -1.82
CA THR A 89 10.27 -4.71 -2.83
C THR A 89 11.30 -5.61 -3.53
N ASP A 90 12.04 -6.39 -2.75
CA ASP A 90 13.03 -7.31 -3.31
C ASP A 90 12.38 -8.38 -4.19
N LEU A 91 11.22 -8.89 -3.75
CA LEU A 91 10.47 -9.88 -4.49
C LEU A 91 10.00 -9.32 -5.84
N VAL A 92 9.45 -8.11 -5.84
CA VAL A 92 8.96 -7.45 -7.05
C VAL A 92 10.10 -7.16 -8.01
N ASN A 93 11.27 -6.79 -7.48
CA ASN A 93 12.42 -6.47 -8.32
C ASN A 93 12.89 -7.66 -9.15
N LYS A 94 12.63 -8.88 -8.71
CA LYS A 94 12.96 -10.08 -9.50
C LYS A 94 12.17 -10.14 -10.80
N ASP A 95 10.98 -9.55 -10.84
CA ASP A 95 10.13 -9.55 -12.01
C ASP A 95 10.53 -8.53 -13.07
N ARG A 96 11.54 -7.71 -12.79
CA ARG A 96 11.98 -6.67 -13.75
C ARG A 96 12.50 -7.26 -15.06
N VAL A 97 12.91 -8.51 -15.04
CA VAL A 97 13.38 -9.20 -16.26
C VAL A 97 12.22 -9.65 -17.15
N LEU A 98 11.00 -9.63 -16.65
CA LEU A 98 9.82 -10.03 -17.41
C LEU A 98 9.33 -8.89 -18.30
N PRO A 99 8.73 -9.21 -19.47
CA PRO A 99 8.08 -8.16 -20.28
C PRO A 99 6.97 -7.47 -19.49
N ILE A 100 6.75 -6.20 -19.79
CA ILE A 100 5.75 -5.42 -19.07
C ILE A 100 4.33 -6.00 -19.25
N GLN A 101 4.08 -6.70 -20.37
CA GLN A 101 2.80 -7.32 -20.62
C GLN A 101 2.49 -8.47 -19.66
N GLU A 102 3.52 -9.03 -19.04
CA GLU A 102 3.36 -10.12 -18.07
C GLU A 102 3.31 -9.62 -16.63
N ARG A 103 3.40 -8.30 -16.43
CA ARG A 103 3.37 -7.70 -15.11
C ARG A 103 2.12 -6.86 -14.95
N HIS A 104 1.49 -6.96 -13.78
CA HIS A 104 0.25 -6.27 -13.48
C HIS A 104 0.43 -5.35 -12.29
N GLY A 105 -0.27 -4.22 -12.30
CA GLY A 105 -0.24 -3.30 -11.17
C GLY A 105 -0.91 -3.90 -9.95
N ASN A 106 -0.22 -3.83 -8.82
CA ASN A 106 -0.74 -4.29 -7.54
C ASN A 106 -0.47 -3.23 -6.49
N THR A 107 -1.41 -3.06 -5.57
CA THR A 107 -1.24 -2.17 -4.44
C THR A 107 -1.39 -2.98 -3.17
N LEU A 108 -0.39 -2.89 -2.31
CA LEU A 108 -0.41 -3.48 -0.97
C LEU A 108 -0.44 -2.35 0.04
N VAL A 109 -1.38 -2.42 0.97
CA VAL A 109 -1.51 -1.42 2.02
C VAL A 109 -1.30 -2.09 3.37
N LEU A 110 -0.35 -1.58 4.13
CA LEU A 110 -0.17 -1.93 5.53
C LEU A 110 -0.46 -0.69 6.35
N ALA A 111 -1.41 -0.79 7.27
CA ALA A 111 -1.80 0.33 8.10
C ALA A 111 -2.00 -0.13 9.52
N LEU A 112 -1.41 0.58 10.47
CA LEU A 112 -1.54 0.30 11.89
C LEU A 112 -2.04 1.57 12.58
N ARG A 113 -3.01 1.40 13.46
CA ARG A 113 -3.62 2.53 14.14
C ARG A 113 -4.20 2.08 15.47
N GLN A 114 -4.03 2.89 16.49
CA GLN A 114 -4.71 2.64 17.75
C GLN A 114 -6.21 2.90 17.62
N TRP A 115 -6.99 2.21 18.42
CA TRP A 115 -8.44 2.39 18.43
C TRP A 115 -8.78 3.79 18.92
N GLN A 116 -9.34 4.61 18.01
CA GLN A 116 -9.65 6.00 18.29
C GLN A 116 -11.16 6.28 18.44
N SER A 117 -11.99 5.37 17.91
CA SER A 117 -13.43 5.60 17.95
C SER A 117 -14.00 5.31 19.35
N ALA A 118 -15.09 6.01 19.70
CA ALA A 118 -15.77 5.76 20.96
C ALA A 118 -16.25 4.31 21.10
N LEU A 119 -16.64 3.69 19.98
CA LEU A 119 -17.08 2.32 19.96
C LEU A 119 -16.00 1.37 20.47
N PHE A 120 -14.78 1.51 19.94
CA PHE A 120 -13.66 0.67 20.37
C PHE A 120 -13.23 0.97 21.80
N ARG A 121 -13.27 2.22 22.23
CA ARG A 121 -12.97 2.58 23.60
C ARG A 121 -13.93 1.93 24.58
N ASN A 122 -15.21 1.91 24.27
CA ASN A 122 -16.21 1.25 25.09
C ASN A 122 -15.97 -0.26 25.16
N TYR A 123 -15.58 -0.86 24.04
CA TYR A 123 -15.24 -2.28 24.01
C TYR A 123 -14.05 -2.58 24.92
N VAL A 124 -12.99 -1.79 24.86
CA VAL A 124 -11.81 -1.97 25.71
C VAL A 124 -12.17 -1.86 27.18
N ARG A 125 -13.01 -0.90 27.56
CA ARG A 125 -13.45 -0.76 28.95
C ARG A 125 -14.20 -1.98 29.47
N ARG A 126 -14.98 -2.63 28.60
CA ARG A 126 -15.71 -3.85 28.99
C ARG A 126 -14.76 -5.02 29.18
N GLU A 127 -13.70 -5.08 28.40
CA GLU A 127 -12.74 -6.17 28.46
C GLU A 127 -11.78 -6.04 29.66
N THR A 128 -11.60 -4.84 30.19
CA THR A 128 -10.74 -4.60 31.34
C THR A 128 -11.56 -4.48 32.62
#